data_45696e56bf757e9ec52ed2d876e681a2
#
_entry.id   45696e56bf757e9ec52ed2d876e681a2
#
_cell.length_a   1.000
_cell.length_b   1.000
_cell.length_c   1.000
_cell.angle_alpha   90.00
_cell.angle_beta   90.00
_cell.angle_gamma   90.00
#
_symmetry.space_group_name_H-M   'P 1'
#
loop_
_entity.id
_entity.type
_entity.pdbx_description
1 polymer ?
#
loop_
_entity_poly.entity_id
_entity_poly.type
_entity_poly.pdbx_seq_one_letter_code
_entity_poly.pdbx_strand_id
1 'polypeptide(L)'
;GLAEGTPLTVTINNVEYITAVQADGSWSVGVTAAQVSAWPAGTVNIAVSGESSAENPVSITHPVMVDLTPAAITINTIATDDVINAAEKGADLTLSGTTTNVEPGQTVTVTFGGKNYTASVASDGSWTATVPAADLASLPEGSASAQASVSNINGNSASAVHNYSIDSSAPTIIINTVASDNIVNASEADAG
;
A
#
# COMPACT_ATOMS: atom_id res chain seq x y z
N GLY A 1 0.52 16.20 43.59
CA GLY A 1 -0.05 15.10 42.84
C GLY A 1 -0.90 14.21 43.73
N LEU A 2 -1.62 13.26 43.14
CA LEU A 2 -2.35 12.23 43.90
C LEU A 2 -1.35 11.26 44.54
N ALA A 3 -1.68 10.73 45.73
CA ALA A 3 -0.84 9.75 46.40
C ALA A 3 -0.87 8.38 45.71
N GLU A 4 0.18 7.58 45.95
CA GLU A 4 0.18 6.16 45.56
C GLU A 4 -1.05 5.44 46.13
N GLY A 5 -1.64 4.55 45.35
CA GLY A 5 -2.83 3.79 45.72
C GLY A 5 -4.15 4.58 45.56
N THR A 6 -4.11 5.89 45.24
CA THR A 6 -5.35 6.66 45.00
C THR A 6 -6.14 6.04 43.84
N PRO A 7 -7.42 5.66 44.04
CA PRO A 7 -8.23 5.10 42.98
C PRO A 7 -8.57 6.15 41.94
N LEU A 8 -8.51 5.75 40.66
CA LEU A 8 -8.90 6.56 39.51
C LEU A 8 -10.01 5.85 38.72
N THR A 9 -11.00 6.62 38.32
CA THR A 9 -12.00 6.19 37.33
C THR A 9 -11.61 6.76 35.98
N VAL A 10 -11.39 5.88 35.00
CA VAL A 10 -11.10 6.24 33.62
C VAL A 10 -12.30 5.88 32.76
N THR A 11 -12.94 6.87 32.17
CA THR A 11 -14.12 6.66 31.30
C THR A 11 -13.70 6.85 29.83
N ILE A 12 -13.88 5.81 29.02
CA ILE A 12 -13.59 5.80 27.59
C ILE A 12 -14.80 5.28 26.85
N ASN A 13 -15.34 6.06 25.92
CA ASN A 13 -16.54 5.68 25.13
C ASN A 13 -17.67 5.13 26.03
N ASN A 14 -17.99 5.82 27.14
CA ASN A 14 -19.01 5.47 28.14
C ASN A 14 -18.74 4.14 28.90
N VAL A 15 -17.54 3.60 28.81
CA VAL A 15 -17.11 2.44 29.62
C VAL A 15 -16.16 2.91 30.71
N GLU A 16 -16.41 2.50 31.95
CA GLU A 16 -15.58 2.85 33.10
C GLU A 16 -14.56 1.76 33.37
N TYR A 17 -13.32 2.19 33.63
CA TYR A 17 -12.20 1.37 34.04
C TYR A 17 -11.70 1.91 35.37
N ILE A 18 -11.44 1.05 36.34
CA ILE A 18 -10.88 1.42 37.63
C ILE A 18 -9.40 1.05 37.64
N THR A 19 -8.57 1.99 38.05
CA THR A 19 -7.14 1.81 38.24
C THR A 19 -6.69 2.57 39.50
N ALA A 20 -5.41 2.58 39.78
CA ALA A 20 -4.85 3.36 40.91
C ALA A 20 -3.52 4.01 40.48
N VAL A 21 -3.19 5.10 41.17
CA VAL A 21 -1.91 5.78 41.03
C VAL A 21 -0.79 4.86 41.54
N GLN A 22 0.26 4.69 40.74
CA GLN A 22 1.45 3.90 41.09
C GLN A 22 2.48 4.75 41.88
N ALA A 23 3.51 4.11 42.42
CA ALA A 23 4.56 4.77 43.22
C ALA A 23 5.31 5.89 42.44
N ASP A 24 5.41 5.78 41.13
CA ASP A 24 6.02 6.77 40.24
C ASP A 24 5.05 7.86 39.79
N GLY A 25 3.80 7.83 40.25
CA GLY A 25 2.72 8.75 39.86
C GLY A 25 2.02 8.40 38.54
N SER A 26 2.40 7.31 37.87
CA SER A 26 1.75 6.81 36.67
C SER A 26 0.47 6.03 36.97
N TRP A 27 -0.32 5.76 35.96
CA TRP A 27 -1.47 4.85 35.97
C TRP A 27 -1.66 4.26 34.58
N SER A 28 -2.35 3.14 34.48
CA SER A 28 -2.69 2.51 33.20
C SER A 28 -4.01 1.75 33.28
N VAL A 29 -4.71 1.63 32.14
CA VAL A 29 -5.86 0.75 31.93
C VAL A 29 -5.65 -0.04 30.65
N GLY A 30 -6.06 -1.31 30.65
CA GLY A 30 -6.05 -2.15 29.46
C GLY A 30 -7.38 -2.03 28.71
N VAL A 31 -7.33 -1.68 27.42
CA VAL A 31 -8.49 -1.69 26.51
C VAL A 31 -8.23 -2.75 25.45
N THR A 32 -9.19 -3.67 25.26
CA THR A 32 -9.03 -4.76 24.28
C THR A 32 -9.24 -4.28 22.84
N ALA A 33 -8.65 -4.98 21.87
CA ALA A 33 -8.86 -4.68 20.46
C ALA A 33 -10.36 -4.71 20.05
N ALA A 34 -11.13 -5.64 20.63
CA ALA A 34 -12.57 -5.72 20.38
C ALA A 34 -13.35 -4.48 20.90
N GLN A 35 -12.91 -3.91 22.02
CA GLN A 35 -13.50 -2.67 22.54
C GLN A 35 -13.12 -1.47 21.64
N VAL A 36 -11.86 -1.35 21.23
CA VAL A 36 -11.38 -0.28 20.35
C VAL A 36 -12.08 -0.33 19.00
N SER A 37 -12.27 -1.51 18.41
CA SER A 37 -12.96 -1.66 17.12
C SER A 37 -14.45 -1.29 17.16
N ALA A 38 -15.05 -1.21 18.33
CA ALA A 38 -16.42 -0.77 18.54
C ALA A 38 -16.55 0.74 18.80
N TRP A 39 -15.45 1.48 18.84
CA TRP A 39 -15.51 2.93 19.05
C TRP A 39 -16.04 3.64 17.81
N PRO A 40 -16.82 4.73 18.00
CA PRO A 40 -17.28 5.53 16.88
C PRO A 40 -16.10 6.23 16.19
N ALA A 41 -16.18 6.40 14.88
CA ALA A 41 -15.25 7.26 14.16
C ALA A 41 -15.37 8.71 14.64
N GLY A 42 -14.26 9.45 14.65
CA GLY A 42 -14.17 10.82 15.12
C GLY A 42 -13.55 10.92 16.50
N THR A 43 -13.89 11.96 17.26
CA THR A 43 -13.26 12.21 18.55
C THR A 43 -13.91 11.41 19.68
N VAL A 44 -13.14 10.57 20.34
CA VAL A 44 -13.47 9.89 21.58
C VAL A 44 -12.73 10.58 22.73
N ASN A 45 -13.44 10.98 23.78
CA ASN A 45 -12.83 11.58 24.94
C ASN A 45 -12.49 10.52 25.99
N ILE A 46 -11.26 10.57 26.48
CA ILE A 46 -10.82 9.82 27.65
C ILE A 46 -10.93 10.76 28.85
N ALA A 47 -11.83 10.49 29.76
CA ALA A 47 -12.00 11.25 31.00
C ALA A 47 -11.38 10.46 32.17
N VAL A 48 -10.59 11.13 32.97
CA VAL A 48 -10.01 10.55 34.19
C VAL A 48 -10.42 11.39 35.38
N SER A 49 -10.91 10.74 36.43
CA SER A 49 -11.29 11.39 37.69
C SER A 49 -10.77 10.62 38.89
N GLY A 50 -10.57 11.32 39.99
CA GLY A 50 -10.15 10.78 41.28
C GLY A 50 -10.25 11.86 42.36
N GLU A 51 -9.93 11.50 43.58
CA GLU A 51 -9.94 12.41 44.70
C GLU A 51 -8.62 12.27 45.49
N SER A 52 -8.14 13.40 46.02
CA SER A 52 -6.98 13.40 46.93
C SER A 52 -7.36 12.84 48.30
N SER A 53 -6.38 12.51 49.12
CA SER A 53 -6.57 12.10 50.53
C SER A 53 -7.31 13.12 51.40
N ALA A 54 -7.42 14.36 50.93
CA ALA A 54 -8.17 15.45 51.57
C ALA A 54 -9.56 15.66 50.89
N GLU A 55 -10.04 14.66 50.13
CA GLU A 55 -11.34 14.65 49.41
C GLU A 55 -11.48 15.77 48.35
N ASN A 56 -10.37 16.31 47.87
CA ASN A 56 -10.42 17.27 46.75
C ASN A 56 -10.52 16.51 45.43
N PRO A 57 -11.60 16.72 44.64
CA PRO A 57 -11.75 16.06 43.37
C PRO A 57 -10.80 16.61 42.31
N VAL A 58 -10.36 15.76 41.42
CA VAL A 58 -9.60 16.11 40.25
C VAL A 58 -10.18 15.36 39.05
N SER A 59 -10.26 16.04 37.91
CA SER A 59 -10.64 15.42 36.65
C SER A 59 -9.89 16.08 35.49
N ILE A 60 -9.62 15.27 34.46
CA ILE A 60 -9.03 15.72 33.20
C ILE A 60 -9.66 14.92 32.05
N THR A 61 -9.77 15.56 30.89
CA THR A 61 -10.26 14.92 29.67
C THR A 61 -9.22 15.10 28.57
N HIS A 62 -8.97 14.02 27.83
CA HIS A 62 -8.07 14.01 26.69
C HIS A 62 -8.81 13.47 25.45
N PRO A 63 -8.89 14.27 24.35
CA PRO A 63 -9.51 13.81 23.11
C PRO A 63 -8.53 12.89 22.36
N VAL A 64 -9.08 11.80 21.79
CA VAL A 64 -8.38 10.87 20.90
C VAL A 64 -9.18 10.79 19.60
N MET A 65 -8.51 10.95 18.47
CA MET A 65 -9.13 10.74 17.15
C MET A 65 -9.16 9.24 16.84
N VAL A 66 -10.34 8.77 16.47
CA VAL A 66 -10.58 7.38 16.03
C VAL A 66 -10.90 7.39 14.54
N ASP A 67 -10.04 6.79 13.75
CA ASP A 67 -10.26 6.51 12.34
C ASP A 67 -9.88 5.06 12.07
N LEU A 68 -10.89 4.22 11.93
CA LEU A 68 -10.77 2.81 11.63
C LEU A 68 -11.12 2.52 10.16
N THR A 69 -11.24 3.56 9.33
CA THR A 69 -11.59 3.44 7.91
C THR A 69 -10.43 2.80 7.16
N PRO A 70 -10.61 1.64 6.52
CA PRO A 70 -9.54 1.00 5.79
C PRO A 70 -9.10 1.84 4.60
N ALA A 71 -7.79 2.05 4.45
CA ALA A 71 -7.21 2.51 3.19
C ALA A 71 -7.27 1.38 2.15
N ALA A 72 -7.31 1.73 0.86
CA ALA A 72 -7.16 0.79 -0.23
C ALA A 72 -6.25 1.36 -1.31
N ILE A 73 -5.58 0.47 -2.05
CA ILE A 73 -4.75 0.81 -3.20
C ILE A 73 -4.90 -0.25 -4.28
N THR A 74 -4.82 0.16 -5.55
CA THR A 74 -4.80 -0.72 -6.72
C THR A 74 -3.59 -0.45 -7.58
N ILE A 75 -3.21 -1.41 -8.43
CA ILE A 75 -2.26 -1.25 -9.53
C ILE A 75 -3.03 -1.57 -10.80
N ASN A 76 -2.97 -0.69 -11.79
CA ASN A 76 -3.57 -0.89 -13.09
C ASN A 76 -2.74 -1.87 -13.93
N THR A 77 -3.30 -2.33 -15.07
CA THR A 77 -2.60 -3.10 -16.08
C THR A 77 -1.26 -2.45 -16.46
N ILE A 78 -0.20 -3.23 -16.44
CA ILE A 78 1.17 -2.81 -16.72
C ILE A 78 1.42 -3.01 -18.22
N ALA A 79 2.09 -2.05 -18.88
CA ALA A 79 2.45 -2.13 -20.30
C ALA A 79 1.24 -2.47 -21.21
N THR A 80 0.04 -2.02 -20.84
CA THR A 80 -1.24 -2.22 -21.54
C THR A 80 -1.86 -3.62 -21.49
N ASP A 81 -1.08 -4.69 -21.34
CA ASP A 81 -1.51 -6.10 -21.39
C ASP A 81 -0.84 -7.01 -20.37
N ASP A 82 -0.10 -6.43 -19.42
CA ASP A 82 0.70 -7.13 -18.39
C ASP A 82 1.89 -7.93 -18.96
N VAL A 83 2.30 -7.64 -20.21
CA VAL A 83 3.48 -8.22 -20.84
C VAL A 83 4.40 -7.11 -21.34
N ILE A 84 5.59 -7.03 -20.77
CA ILE A 84 6.61 -6.07 -21.21
C ILE A 84 7.37 -6.69 -22.38
N ASN A 85 7.10 -6.22 -23.59
CA ASN A 85 7.75 -6.65 -24.83
C ASN A 85 9.09 -5.90 -25.07
N ALA A 86 9.80 -6.24 -26.14
CA ALA A 86 11.11 -5.67 -26.47
C ALA A 86 11.06 -4.14 -26.68
N ALA A 87 9.98 -3.60 -27.25
CA ALA A 87 9.83 -2.17 -27.47
C ALA A 87 9.59 -1.42 -26.15
N GLU A 88 8.72 -1.95 -25.30
CA GLU A 88 8.40 -1.39 -23.99
C GLU A 88 9.58 -1.49 -23.00
N LYS A 89 10.36 -2.57 -23.09
CA LYS A 89 11.60 -2.75 -22.30
C LYS A 89 12.65 -1.69 -22.64
N GLY A 90 12.59 -1.10 -23.84
CA GLY A 90 13.47 -0.04 -24.32
C GLY A 90 13.01 1.38 -24.01
N ALA A 91 11.87 1.58 -23.37
CA ALA A 91 11.27 2.87 -23.07
C ALA A 91 10.93 3.00 -21.57
N ASP A 92 10.74 4.24 -21.09
CA ASP A 92 10.26 4.47 -19.73
C ASP A 92 8.85 3.90 -19.57
N LEU A 93 8.62 3.15 -18.50
CA LEU A 93 7.33 2.55 -18.17
C LEU A 93 6.62 3.36 -17.08
N THR A 94 5.35 3.71 -17.32
CA THR A 94 4.50 4.31 -16.31
C THR A 94 3.68 3.25 -15.59
N LEU A 95 3.88 3.12 -14.30
CA LEU A 95 3.02 2.37 -13.40
C LEU A 95 1.95 3.31 -12.84
N SER A 96 0.72 2.85 -12.73
CA SER A 96 -0.39 3.66 -12.23
C SER A 96 -1.38 2.84 -11.41
N GLY A 97 -2.24 3.54 -10.69
CA GLY A 97 -3.33 2.94 -9.94
C GLY A 97 -4.16 3.97 -9.23
N THR A 98 -5.00 3.50 -8.32
CA THR A 98 -5.89 4.35 -7.52
C THR A 98 -5.80 4.02 -6.05
N THR A 99 -6.17 4.97 -5.21
CA THR A 99 -6.31 4.81 -3.76
C THR A 99 -7.72 5.17 -3.33
N THR A 100 -8.16 4.63 -2.21
CA THR A 100 -9.42 5.00 -1.55
C THR A 100 -9.15 5.20 -0.06
N ASN A 101 -9.75 6.23 0.53
CA ASN A 101 -9.53 6.64 1.92
C ASN A 101 -8.05 6.97 2.22
N VAL A 102 -7.39 7.59 1.24
CA VAL A 102 -6.02 8.10 1.34
C VAL A 102 -6.03 9.54 0.82
N GLU A 103 -5.51 10.45 1.59
CA GLU A 103 -5.51 11.87 1.28
C GLU A 103 -4.52 12.20 0.15
N PRO A 104 -4.81 13.21 -0.68
CA PRO A 104 -3.86 13.71 -1.66
C PRO A 104 -2.53 14.13 -1.00
N GLY A 105 -1.43 13.85 -1.70
CA GLY A 105 -0.08 14.14 -1.21
C GLY A 105 0.56 13.00 -0.41
N GLN A 106 -0.18 11.96 -0.01
CA GLN A 106 0.41 10.77 0.61
C GLN A 106 1.33 10.05 -0.37
N THR A 107 2.40 9.45 0.16
CA THR A 107 3.40 8.77 -0.67
C THR A 107 3.00 7.31 -0.92
N VAL A 108 2.88 6.95 -2.19
CA VAL A 108 2.83 5.56 -2.66
C VAL A 108 4.25 5.08 -2.89
N THR A 109 4.61 3.92 -2.34
CA THR A 109 5.86 3.22 -2.65
C THR A 109 5.55 2.03 -3.53
N VAL A 110 6.18 1.96 -4.71
CA VAL A 110 6.02 0.86 -5.66
C VAL A 110 7.33 0.10 -5.76
N THR A 111 7.30 -1.19 -5.42
CA THR A 111 8.41 -2.12 -5.64
C THR A 111 8.21 -2.81 -6.98
N PHE A 112 9.15 -2.61 -7.91
CA PHE A 112 9.12 -3.17 -9.26
C PHE A 112 10.53 -3.58 -9.67
N GLY A 113 10.69 -4.82 -10.18
CA GLY A 113 12.00 -5.33 -10.56
C GLY A 113 13.06 -5.31 -9.44
N GLY A 114 12.63 -5.41 -8.17
CA GLY A 114 13.51 -5.34 -6.99
C GLY A 114 13.96 -3.93 -6.60
N LYS A 115 13.45 -2.88 -7.25
CA LYS A 115 13.70 -1.47 -6.92
C LYS A 115 12.43 -0.77 -6.43
N ASN A 116 12.61 0.29 -5.65
CA ASN A 116 11.49 1.10 -5.15
C ASN A 116 11.39 2.41 -5.92
N TYR A 117 10.17 2.72 -6.34
CA TYR A 117 9.77 3.97 -6.98
C TYR A 117 8.71 4.63 -6.12
N THR A 118 8.64 5.95 -6.13
CA THR A 118 7.67 6.69 -5.34
C THR A 118 6.76 7.52 -6.22
N ALA A 119 5.51 7.65 -5.79
CA ALA A 119 4.51 8.51 -6.39
C ALA A 119 3.77 9.28 -5.29
N SER A 120 3.09 10.36 -5.65
CA SER A 120 2.19 11.06 -4.76
C SER A 120 0.75 10.78 -5.16
N VAL A 121 -0.13 10.58 -4.18
CA VAL A 121 -1.57 10.47 -4.41
C VAL A 121 -2.09 11.82 -4.90
N ALA A 122 -2.75 11.82 -6.05
CA ALA A 122 -3.37 13.01 -6.64
C ALA A 122 -4.72 13.33 -5.98
N SER A 123 -5.31 14.49 -6.30
CA SER A 123 -6.58 14.95 -5.72
C SER A 123 -7.79 14.06 -6.06
N ASP A 124 -7.71 13.28 -7.13
CA ASP A 124 -8.71 12.30 -7.55
C ASP A 124 -8.46 10.89 -7.02
N GLY A 125 -7.44 10.70 -6.17
CA GLY A 125 -7.02 9.41 -5.62
C GLY A 125 -6.13 8.59 -6.54
N SER A 126 -5.81 9.06 -7.75
CA SER A 126 -4.90 8.38 -8.66
C SER A 126 -3.44 8.55 -8.24
N TRP A 127 -2.58 7.66 -8.72
CA TRP A 127 -1.12 7.77 -8.57
C TRP A 127 -0.40 7.25 -9.81
N THR A 128 0.78 7.82 -10.10
CA THR A 128 1.65 7.37 -11.19
C THR A 128 3.11 7.40 -10.77
N ALA A 129 3.86 6.35 -11.11
CA ALA A 129 5.29 6.24 -10.90
C ALA A 129 5.96 5.86 -12.24
N THR A 130 7.13 6.39 -12.51
CA THR A 130 7.90 6.08 -13.72
C THR A 130 9.06 5.14 -13.39
N VAL A 131 9.16 4.05 -14.13
CA VAL A 131 10.31 3.14 -14.13
C VAL A 131 11.17 3.48 -15.35
N PRO A 132 12.42 3.93 -15.18
CA PRO A 132 13.29 4.27 -16.30
C PRO A 132 13.60 3.07 -17.18
N ALA A 133 13.75 3.28 -18.50
CA ALA A 133 14.14 2.25 -19.46
C ALA A 133 15.42 1.50 -19.07
N ALA A 134 16.39 2.20 -18.47
CA ALA A 134 17.62 1.59 -17.99
C ALA A 134 17.40 0.51 -16.90
N ASP A 135 16.35 0.69 -16.08
CA ASP A 135 15.99 -0.28 -15.06
C ASP A 135 15.25 -1.48 -15.68
N LEU A 136 14.38 -1.24 -16.66
CA LEU A 136 13.68 -2.29 -17.41
C LEU A 136 14.65 -3.17 -18.20
N ALA A 137 15.64 -2.58 -18.84
CA ALA A 137 16.61 -3.31 -19.66
C ALA A 137 17.33 -4.45 -18.91
N SER A 138 17.50 -4.31 -17.60
CA SER A 138 18.17 -5.28 -16.73
C SER A 138 17.26 -6.40 -16.21
N LEU A 139 15.94 -6.32 -16.44
CA LEU A 139 15.00 -7.30 -15.90
C LEU A 139 15.08 -8.63 -16.66
N PRO A 140 15.04 -9.77 -15.96
CA PRO A 140 15.03 -11.09 -16.59
C PRO A 140 13.68 -11.36 -17.27
N GLU A 141 13.72 -12.24 -18.28
CA GLU A 141 12.51 -12.77 -18.91
C GLU A 141 11.66 -13.60 -17.93
N GLY A 142 10.35 -13.66 -18.17
CA GLY A 142 9.41 -14.47 -17.42
C GLY A 142 8.50 -13.68 -16.48
N SER A 143 7.80 -14.40 -15.61
CA SER A 143 6.79 -13.84 -14.71
C SER A 143 7.43 -13.11 -13.54
N ALA A 144 6.82 -11.97 -13.16
CA ALA A 144 7.22 -11.12 -12.04
C ALA A 144 5.98 -10.48 -11.41
N SER A 145 6.18 -9.76 -10.32
CA SER A 145 5.13 -9.00 -9.65
C SER A 145 5.59 -7.60 -9.25
N ALA A 146 4.68 -6.66 -9.36
CA ALA A 146 4.79 -5.33 -8.79
C ALA A 146 4.01 -5.27 -7.47
N GLN A 147 4.51 -4.55 -6.49
CA GLN A 147 3.82 -4.28 -5.23
C GLN A 147 3.73 -2.79 -5.02
N ALA A 148 2.55 -2.29 -4.66
CA ALA A 148 2.35 -0.91 -4.22
C ALA A 148 1.86 -0.88 -2.79
N SER A 149 2.31 0.12 -2.02
CA SER A 149 1.88 0.35 -0.65
C SER A 149 1.70 1.83 -0.37
N VAL A 150 0.76 2.15 0.52
CA VAL A 150 0.45 3.51 0.94
C VAL A 150 -0.12 3.48 2.36
N SER A 151 0.00 4.60 3.08
CA SER A 151 -0.73 4.83 4.33
C SER A 151 -1.47 6.15 4.22
N ASN A 152 -2.68 6.23 4.82
CA ASN A 152 -3.37 7.50 4.97
C ASN A 152 -2.73 8.32 6.11
N ILE A 153 -3.18 9.57 6.29
CA ILE A 153 -2.64 10.49 7.30
C ILE A 153 -2.82 9.98 8.74
N ASN A 154 -3.80 9.10 8.98
CA ASN A 154 -4.09 8.52 10.29
C ASN A 154 -3.34 7.20 10.55
N GLY A 155 -2.52 6.74 9.59
CA GLY A 155 -1.67 5.55 9.73
C GLY A 155 -2.32 4.24 9.27
N ASN A 156 -3.55 4.27 8.70
CA ASN A 156 -4.15 3.08 8.10
C ASN A 156 -3.43 2.76 6.79
N SER A 157 -2.83 1.57 6.71
CA SER A 157 -2.01 1.15 5.57
C SER A 157 -2.77 0.21 4.63
N ALA A 158 -2.41 0.28 3.34
CA ALA A 158 -2.87 -0.63 2.31
C ALA A 158 -1.73 -1.08 1.41
N SER A 159 -1.86 -2.26 0.82
CA SER A 159 -0.95 -2.77 -0.20
C SER A 159 -1.70 -3.55 -1.27
N ALA A 160 -1.15 -3.56 -2.49
CA ALA A 160 -1.63 -4.34 -3.62
C ALA A 160 -0.46 -5.01 -4.32
N VAL A 161 -0.72 -6.16 -4.92
CA VAL A 161 0.22 -6.88 -5.78
C VAL A 161 -0.42 -7.07 -7.14
N HIS A 162 0.34 -6.85 -8.21
CA HIS A 162 -0.07 -7.05 -9.58
C HIS A 162 0.98 -7.88 -10.32
N ASN A 163 0.55 -8.94 -10.99
CA ASN A 163 1.45 -9.83 -11.72
C ASN A 163 1.62 -9.34 -13.16
N TYR A 164 2.82 -9.47 -13.69
CA TYR A 164 3.16 -9.17 -15.07
C TYR A 164 4.21 -10.17 -15.57
N SER A 165 4.50 -10.13 -16.86
CA SER A 165 5.59 -10.90 -17.45
C SER A 165 6.46 -10.05 -18.33
N ILE A 166 7.66 -10.53 -18.61
CA ILE A 166 8.60 -9.93 -19.54
C ILE A 166 8.86 -10.97 -20.63
N ASP A 167 8.56 -10.59 -21.88
CA ASP A 167 8.88 -11.38 -23.07
C ASP A 167 9.41 -10.41 -24.14
N SER A 168 10.72 -10.25 -24.16
CA SER A 168 11.42 -9.44 -25.15
C SER A 168 12.08 -10.26 -26.24
N SER A 169 11.72 -11.56 -26.33
CA SER A 169 12.25 -12.48 -27.32
C SER A 169 11.78 -12.10 -28.73
N ALA A 170 12.71 -11.89 -29.63
CA ALA A 170 12.39 -11.64 -31.02
C ALA A 170 11.86 -12.92 -31.71
N PRO A 171 10.69 -12.89 -32.38
CA PRO A 171 10.27 -14.01 -33.18
C PRO A 171 11.23 -14.23 -34.37
N THR A 172 11.44 -15.48 -34.72
CA THR A 172 12.25 -15.85 -35.88
C THR A 172 11.39 -16.35 -37.01
N ILE A 173 11.68 -15.90 -38.23
CA ILE A 173 11.09 -16.42 -39.45
C ILE A 173 12.18 -16.91 -40.38
N ILE A 174 12.01 -18.06 -40.94
CA ILE A 174 12.95 -18.67 -41.87
C ILE A 174 12.20 -18.99 -43.17
N ILE A 175 12.77 -18.61 -44.30
CA ILE A 175 12.33 -19.09 -45.60
C ILE A 175 13.23 -20.28 -45.96
N ASN A 176 12.63 -21.46 -46.05
CA ASN A 176 13.36 -22.65 -46.48
C ASN A 176 13.76 -22.54 -47.97
N THR A 177 14.71 -23.35 -48.38
CA THR A 177 15.13 -23.47 -49.78
C THR A 177 13.91 -23.66 -50.70
N VAL A 178 13.81 -22.80 -51.70
CA VAL A 178 12.77 -22.84 -52.72
C VAL A 178 13.29 -23.71 -53.86
N ALA A 179 12.40 -24.53 -54.43
CA ALA A 179 12.76 -25.39 -55.59
C ALA A 179 14.03 -26.22 -55.38
N SER A 180 14.25 -26.73 -54.13
CA SER A 180 15.38 -27.53 -53.67
C SER A 180 16.77 -26.90 -53.71
N ASP A 181 17.03 -25.94 -54.57
CA ASP A 181 18.35 -25.28 -54.76
C ASP A 181 18.28 -23.74 -54.84
N ASN A 182 17.11 -23.13 -54.61
CA ASN A 182 16.81 -21.70 -54.76
C ASN A 182 16.81 -21.22 -56.25
N ILE A 183 16.69 -22.15 -57.18
CA ILE A 183 16.60 -21.84 -58.61
C ILE A 183 15.32 -22.51 -59.16
N VAL A 184 14.40 -21.72 -59.60
CA VAL A 184 13.21 -22.28 -60.30
C VAL A 184 13.56 -22.49 -61.78
N ASN A 185 13.80 -23.71 -62.18
CA ASN A 185 14.03 -24.07 -63.57
C ASN A 185 12.74 -24.41 -64.34
N ALA A 186 12.82 -24.62 -65.66
CA ALA A 186 11.66 -24.82 -66.51
C ALA A 186 10.82 -26.06 -66.08
N SER A 187 11.44 -27.13 -65.62
CA SER A 187 10.73 -28.36 -65.20
C SER A 187 10.06 -28.17 -63.85
N GLU A 188 10.59 -27.32 -62.97
CA GLU A 188 9.98 -27.00 -61.68
C GLU A 188 8.83 -26.00 -61.85
N ALA A 189 8.95 -25.07 -62.80
CA ALA A 189 7.86 -24.16 -63.15
C ALA A 189 6.64 -24.89 -63.72
N ASP A 190 6.86 -25.99 -64.44
CA ASP A 190 5.80 -26.81 -65.03
C ASP A 190 5.17 -27.80 -64.02
N ALA A 191 5.83 -28.05 -62.89
CA ALA A 191 5.33 -28.96 -61.88
C ALA A 191 4.30 -28.34 -60.91
N GLY A 192 4.11 -27.02 -60.91
CA GLY A 192 3.08 -26.23 -60.17
C GLY A 192 3.31 -26.17 -58.70
#